data_ec4b799f97be21e2dbb764c85f058565
#
_entry.id   ec4b799f97be21e2dbb764c85f058565
#
_cell.length_a   1.000
_cell.length_b   1.000
_cell.length_c   1.000
_cell.angle_alpha   90.00
_cell.angle_beta   90.00
_cell.angle_gamma   90.00
#
_symmetry.space_group_name_H-M   'P 1'
#
loop_
_entity.id
_entity.type
_entity.pdbx_description
1 polymer ?
#
loop_
_entity_poly.entity_id
_entity_poly.type
_entity_poly.pdbx_seq_one_letter_code
_entity_poly.pdbx_strand_id
1 'polypeptide(L)'
;MDKQLKFFFDFLRFCISSAKDIPDSLKEADWKELYAIAKKQCLVGVLFDGIKKLPAEYVGMKKELLLQWMAESQMLEKANVRLNDAAIHVSEWFRKKGFRTCILKGQGNALMYPNPYSRTPGDIDIWVEGGDKRLIFFVRSISPHEKACYHHIEFPSYKGVEVEVHYRPSFLLCFWHNRKLQKYYERVKEKQFSHRVMLGEQGEIAIPTAEFNLIFQLTHIFSHLMNEGIGLRQLLDYYYVLCDFYKVYQNFSKTHPSSLTLKGGSTAFPKPLSPQGT
;
A
#
# COMPACT_ATOMS: atom_id res chain seq x y z
N MET A 1 -17.29 -18.73 -13.38
CA MET A 1 -16.77 -18.13 -12.13
C MET A 1 -17.66 -18.63 -11.00
N ASP A 2 -17.08 -19.13 -9.94
CA ASP A 2 -17.78 -19.58 -8.75
C ASP A 2 -18.72 -18.46 -8.23
N LYS A 3 -19.95 -18.83 -7.81
CA LYS A 3 -20.97 -17.87 -7.33
C LYS A 3 -20.44 -17.04 -6.15
N GLN A 4 -19.68 -17.65 -5.25
CA GLN A 4 -19.12 -16.97 -4.09
C GLN A 4 -17.98 -16.00 -4.46
N LEU A 5 -17.14 -16.36 -5.42
CA LEU A 5 -16.14 -15.44 -5.94
C LEU A 5 -16.79 -14.22 -6.62
N LYS A 6 -17.93 -14.41 -7.30
CA LYS A 6 -18.68 -13.30 -7.85
C LYS A 6 -19.19 -12.37 -6.75
N PHE A 7 -19.81 -12.90 -5.69
CA PHE A 7 -20.26 -12.11 -4.55
C PHE A 7 -19.12 -11.35 -3.89
N PHE A 8 -17.99 -12.02 -3.70
CA PHE A 8 -16.81 -11.40 -3.12
C PHE A 8 -16.33 -10.19 -3.95
N PHE A 9 -16.22 -10.33 -5.27
CA PHE A 9 -15.78 -9.23 -6.12
C PHE A 9 -16.82 -8.12 -6.26
N ASP A 10 -18.09 -8.44 -6.29
CA ASP A 10 -19.18 -7.45 -6.30
C ASP A 10 -19.14 -6.64 -4.99
N PHE A 11 -18.99 -7.31 -3.85
CA PHE A 11 -18.85 -6.65 -2.56
C PHE A 11 -17.56 -5.85 -2.43
N LEU A 12 -16.42 -6.38 -2.89
CA LEU A 12 -15.16 -5.63 -2.88
C LEU A 12 -15.27 -4.35 -3.71
N ARG A 13 -15.88 -4.39 -4.90
CA ARG A 13 -16.14 -3.20 -5.70
C ARG A 13 -16.98 -2.18 -4.95
N PHE A 14 -18.05 -2.61 -4.29
CA PHE A 14 -18.86 -1.73 -3.44
C PHE A 14 -18.03 -1.09 -2.33
N CYS A 15 -17.18 -1.86 -1.64
CA CYS A 15 -16.34 -1.37 -0.55
C CYS A 15 -15.37 -0.26 -0.98
N ILE A 16 -14.77 -0.39 -2.17
CA ILE A 16 -13.70 0.50 -2.66
C ILE A 16 -14.22 1.63 -3.56
N SER A 17 -15.47 1.54 -4.02
CA SER A 17 -16.06 2.56 -4.87
C SER A 17 -16.74 3.67 -4.06
N SER A 18 -16.92 4.83 -4.72
CA SER A 18 -17.77 5.90 -4.21
C SER A 18 -19.23 5.67 -4.56
N ALA A 19 -19.56 4.60 -5.30
CA ALA A 19 -20.92 4.28 -5.70
C ALA A 19 -21.78 3.91 -4.48
N LYS A 20 -23.04 4.37 -4.52
CA LYS A 20 -24.03 4.06 -3.49
C LYS A 20 -24.86 2.81 -3.82
N ASP A 21 -24.73 2.29 -5.04
CA ASP A 21 -25.51 1.16 -5.52
C ASP A 21 -25.02 -0.13 -4.85
N ILE A 22 -25.91 -0.72 -4.08
CA ILE A 22 -25.67 -1.96 -3.37
C ILE A 22 -25.98 -3.12 -4.32
N PRO A 23 -25.03 -4.03 -4.58
CA PRO A 23 -25.31 -5.18 -5.43
C PRO A 23 -26.41 -6.08 -4.84
N ASP A 24 -27.48 -6.33 -5.59
CA ASP A 24 -28.56 -7.22 -5.14
C ASP A 24 -28.09 -8.64 -4.80
N SER A 25 -27.01 -9.08 -5.44
CA SER A 25 -26.36 -10.35 -5.16
C SER A 25 -25.99 -10.55 -3.67
N LEU A 26 -25.79 -9.47 -2.91
CA LEU A 26 -25.40 -9.54 -1.49
C LEU A 26 -26.51 -10.09 -0.59
N LYS A 27 -27.77 -10.05 -1.01
CA LYS A 27 -28.91 -10.64 -0.26
C LYS A 27 -28.79 -12.16 -0.10
N GLU A 28 -28.08 -12.82 -1.04
CA GLU A 28 -27.86 -14.27 -1.06
C GLU A 28 -26.42 -14.66 -0.68
N ALA A 29 -25.61 -13.74 -0.19
CA ALA A 29 -24.19 -13.98 0.08
C ALA A 29 -23.99 -14.89 1.29
N ASP A 30 -23.11 -15.88 1.16
CA ASP A 30 -22.55 -16.59 2.31
C ASP A 30 -21.49 -15.73 3.00
N TRP A 31 -21.91 -15.00 4.01
CA TRP A 31 -21.06 -14.12 4.79
C TRP A 31 -19.91 -14.82 5.50
N LYS A 32 -20.09 -16.11 5.86
CA LYS A 32 -19.03 -16.90 6.49
C LYS A 32 -17.90 -17.20 5.50
N GLU A 33 -18.26 -17.54 4.27
CA GLU A 33 -17.29 -17.76 3.21
C GLU A 33 -16.61 -16.46 2.76
N LEU A 34 -17.38 -15.36 2.63
CA LEU A 34 -16.82 -14.03 2.37
C LEU A 34 -15.80 -13.61 3.43
N TYR A 35 -16.09 -13.87 4.70
CA TYR A 35 -15.13 -13.60 5.78
C TYR A 35 -13.87 -14.45 5.69
N ALA A 36 -13.99 -15.73 5.36
CA ALA A 36 -12.85 -16.62 5.16
C ALA A 36 -11.96 -16.14 4.01
N ILE A 37 -12.56 -15.74 2.88
CA ILE A 37 -11.82 -15.14 1.75
C ILE A 37 -11.17 -13.82 2.18
N ALA A 38 -11.88 -12.95 2.90
CA ALA A 38 -11.35 -11.69 3.41
C ALA A 38 -10.09 -11.88 4.27
N LYS A 39 -10.10 -12.88 5.16
CA LYS A 39 -8.92 -13.25 5.97
C LYS A 39 -7.76 -13.71 5.09
N LYS A 40 -8.01 -14.66 4.19
CA LYS A 40 -6.99 -15.22 3.30
C LYS A 40 -6.36 -14.15 2.39
N GLN A 41 -7.13 -13.12 2.02
CA GLN A 41 -6.67 -12.05 1.12
C GLN A 41 -6.23 -10.78 1.86
N CYS A 42 -6.20 -10.80 3.20
CA CYS A 42 -5.83 -9.65 4.04
C CYS A 42 -6.70 -8.40 3.79
N LEU A 43 -8.02 -8.59 3.62
CA LEU A 43 -8.99 -7.55 3.32
C LEU A 43 -10.08 -7.40 4.40
N VAL A 44 -9.88 -7.96 5.59
CA VAL A 44 -10.86 -7.97 6.69
C VAL A 44 -11.36 -6.56 7.02
N GLY A 45 -10.45 -5.60 7.23
CA GLY A 45 -10.81 -4.23 7.58
C GLY A 45 -11.53 -3.50 6.44
N VAL A 46 -11.04 -3.64 5.20
CA VAL A 46 -11.63 -3.00 4.01
C VAL A 46 -13.07 -3.47 3.78
N LEU A 47 -13.31 -4.78 3.87
CA LEU A 47 -14.65 -5.32 3.68
C LEU A 47 -15.56 -5.01 4.88
N PHE A 48 -15.02 -4.92 6.10
CA PHE A 48 -15.79 -4.49 7.26
C PHE A 48 -16.26 -3.04 7.13
N ASP A 49 -15.44 -2.14 6.59
CA ASP A 49 -15.88 -0.78 6.27
C ASP A 49 -17.01 -0.76 5.23
N GLY A 50 -17.03 -1.72 4.31
CA GLY A 50 -18.16 -1.94 3.40
C GLY A 50 -19.42 -2.39 4.16
N ILE A 51 -19.31 -3.33 5.10
CA ILE A 51 -20.43 -3.79 5.92
C ILE A 51 -21.09 -2.62 6.69
N LYS A 52 -20.28 -1.72 7.25
CA LYS A 52 -20.78 -0.52 7.94
C LYS A 52 -21.65 0.40 7.05
N LYS A 53 -21.50 0.32 5.72
CA LYS A 53 -22.26 1.12 4.76
C LYS A 53 -23.56 0.44 4.31
N LEU A 54 -23.73 -0.86 4.59
CA LEU A 54 -24.89 -1.62 4.16
C LEU A 54 -26.09 -1.38 5.10
N PRO A 55 -27.32 -1.24 4.56
CA PRO A 55 -28.53 -1.34 5.34
C PRO A 55 -28.65 -2.72 6.02
N ALA A 56 -29.33 -2.75 7.17
CA ALA A 56 -29.43 -3.99 7.98
C ALA A 56 -30.02 -5.18 7.22
N GLU A 57 -30.95 -4.94 6.30
CA GLU A 57 -31.59 -5.97 5.48
C GLU A 57 -30.64 -6.69 4.52
N TYR A 58 -29.47 -6.10 4.20
CA TYR A 58 -28.44 -6.75 3.38
C TYR A 58 -27.43 -7.56 4.23
N VAL A 59 -27.42 -7.35 5.55
CA VAL A 59 -26.46 -8.00 6.45
C VAL A 59 -27.08 -9.25 7.04
N GLY A 60 -27.26 -10.30 6.22
CA GLY A 60 -27.85 -11.59 6.62
C GLY A 60 -26.91 -12.49 7.44
N MET A 61 -25.89 -11.93 8.12
CA MET A 61 -24.94 -12.74 8.89
C MET A 61 -25.39 -12.94 10.35
N LYS A 62 -24.94 -14.05 10.95
CA LYS A 62 -25.16 -14.33 12.37
C LYS A 62 -24.42 -13.29 13.23
N LYS A 63 -25.02 -12.95 14.37
CA LYS A 63 -24.47 -11.94 15.30
C LYS A 63 -23.04 -12.26 15.75
N GLU A 64 -22.74 -13.54 15.98
CA GLU A 64 -21.42 -14.02 16.41
C GLU A 64 -20.36 -13.70 15.34
N LEU A 65 -20.67 -13.93 14.07
CA LEU A 65 -19.78 -13.64 12.95
C LEU A 65 -19.56 -12.13 12.79
N LEU A 66 -20.61 -11.33 12.93
CA LEU A 66 -20.51 -9.87 12.88
C LEU A 66 -19.60 -9.33 13.98
N LEU A 67 -19.78 -9.82 15.21
CA LEU A 67 -18.95 -9.44 16.36
C LEU A 67 -17.49 -9.87 16.17
N GLN A 68 -17.25 -11.07 15.65
CA GLN A 68 -15.91 -11.55 15.33
C GLN A 68 -15.23 -10.67 14.29
N TRP A 69 -15.92 -10.35 13.19
CA TRP A 69 -15.37 -9.50 12.13
C TRP A 69 -15.07 -8.06 12.64
N MET A 70 -15.98 -7.52 13.43
CA MET A 70 -15.79 -6.22 14.09
C MET A 70 -14.57 -6.23 15.01
N ALA A 71 -14.40 -7.26 15.83
CA ALA A 71 -13.25 -7.37 16.73
C ALA A 71 -11.92 -7.44 15.95
N GLU A 72 -11.85 -8.25 14.88
CA GLU A 72 -10.66 -8.31 14.05
C GLU A 72 -10.37 -6.96 13.36
N SER A 73 -11.40 -6.26 12.85
CA SER A 73 -11.22 -4.93 12.27
C SER A 73 -10.66 -3.93 13.29
N GLN A 74 -11.17 -3.92 14.52
CA GLN A 74 -10.64 -3.08 15.59
C GLN A 74 -9.19 -3.43 15.98
N MET A 75 -8.83 -4.73 15.91
CA MET A 75 -7.43 -5.14 16.13
C MET A 75 -6.51 -4.61 15.02
N LEU A 76 -6.97 -4.61 13.78
CA LEU A 76 -6.23 -4.02 12.66
C LEU A 76 -6.05 -2.51 12.83
N GLU A 77 -7.08 -1.78 13.25
CA GLU A 77 -6.99 -0.34 13.52
C GLU A 77 -5.93 -0.05 14.59
N LYS A 78 -5.95 -0.79 15.72
CA LYS A 78 -4.95 -0.66 16.80
C LYS A 78 -3.54 -1.02 16.30
N ALA A 79 -3.42 -2.03 15.45
CA ALA A 79 -2.13 -2.42 14.86
C ALA A 79 -1.58 -1.33 13.92
N ASN A 80 -2.43 -0.67 13.12
CA ASN A 80 -2.03 0.45 12.28
C ASN A 80 -1.57 1.67 13.10
N VAL A 81 -2.24 1.98 14.23
CA VAL A 81 -1.79 3.04 15.14
C VAL A 81 -0.38 2.75 15.67
N ARG A 82 -0.11 1.50 16.09
CA ARG A 82 1.23 1.09 16.54
C ARG A 82 2.26 1.16 15.42
N LEU A 83 1.86 0.79 14.21
CA LEU A 83 2.74 0.81 13.04
C LEU A 83 3.09 2.26 12.64
N ASN A 84 2.13 3.20 12.74
CA ASN A 84 2.39 4.63 12.55
C ASN A 84 3.43 5.15 13.55
N ASP A 85 3.24 4.85 14.85
CA ASP A 85 4.19 5.21 15.92
C ASP A 85 5.59 4.64 15.63
N ALA A 86 5.65 3.38 15.23
CA ALA A 86 6.91 2.72 14.90
C ALA A 86 7.59 3.37 13.68
N ALA A 87 6.85 3.65 12.60
CA ALA A 87 7.39 4.28 11.39
C ALA A 87 7.97 5.67 11.67
N ILE A 88 7.27 6.47 12.48
CA ILE A 88 7.74 7.80 12.92
C ILE A 88 9.00 7.65 13.76
N HIS A 89 8.95 6.78 14.79
CA HIS A 89 10.07 6.58 15.70
C HIS A 89 11.34 6.13 14.96
N VAL A 90 11.24 5.13 14.09
CA VAL A 90 12.38 4.59 13.33
C VAL A 90 12.91 5.66 12.37
N SER A 91 12.03 6.40 11.67
CA SER A 91 12.44 7.51 10.79
C SER A 91 13.21 8.60 11.55
N GLU A 92 12.72 9.00 12.72
CA GLU A 92 13.40 9.99 13.58
C GLU A 92 14.71 9.48 14.14
N TRP A 93 14.75 8.18 14.50
CA TRP A 93 15.97 7.56 15.01
C TRP A 93 17.08 7.61 13.95
N PHE A 94 16.78 7.23 12.70
CA PHE A 94 17.73 7.34 11.60
C PHE A 94 18.13 8.81 11.32
N ARG A 95 17.18 9.74 11.37
CA ARG A 95 17.45 11.16 11.21
C ARG A 95 18.45 11.69 12.26
N LYS A 96 18.29 11.29 13.54
CA LYS A 96 19.23 11.63 14.63
C LYS A 96 20.63 11.05 14.40
N LYS A 97 20.75 9.97 13.60
CA LYS A 97 22.03 9.37 13.19
C LYS A 97 22.59 9.96 11.88
N GLY A 98 21.96 11.02 11.35
CA GLY A 98 22.41 11.71 10.14
C GLY A 98 22.02 11.05 8.83
N PHE A 99 20.98 10.19 8.84
CA PHE A 99 20.44 9.56 7.64
C PHE A 99 19.09 10.17 7.27
N ARG A 100 18.86 10.39 5.98
CA ARG A 100 17.51 10.66 5.46
C ARG A 100 16.81 9.35 5.17
N THR A 101 15.48 9.33 5.32
CA THR A 101 14.67 8.13 5.19
C THR A 101 13.39 8.38 4.42
N CYS A 102 12.84 7.32 3.81
CA CYS A 102 11.54 7.33 3.15
C CYS A 102 10.85 5.97 3.41
N ILE A 103 9.63 5.98 3.92
CA ILE A 103 8.84 4.76 4.14
C ILE A 103 8.25 4.32 2.80
N LEU A 104 8.66 3.15 2.30
CA LEU A 104 8.40 2.73 0.90
C LEU A 104 6.98 2.21 0.66
N LYS A 105 6.41 1.51 1.59
CA LYS A 105 5.10 0.83 1.52
C LYS A 105 4.27 1.14 2.77
N GLY A 106 3.44 0.18 3.14
CA GLY A 106 2.78 0.17 4.44
C GLY A 106 1.96 1.42 4.69
N GLN A 107 2.45 2.25 5.56
CA GLN A 107 1.72 3.42 6.05
C GLN A 107 1.55 4.52 5.01
N GLY A 108 2.52 4.70 4.10
CA GLY A 108 2.37 5.60 2.95
C GLY A 108 1.21 5.18 2.02
N ASN A 109 1.11 3.89 1.71
CA ASN A 109 0.02 3.36 0.90
C ASN A 109 -1.33 3.41 1.65
N ALA A 110 -1.33 3.18 2.96
CA ALA A 110 -2.54 3.23 3.76
C ALA A 110 -3.26 4.59 3.67
N LEU A 111 -2.52 5.69 3.55
CA LEU A 111 -3.08 7.03 3.39
C LEU A 111 -3.94 7.22 2.11
N MET A 112 -3.77 6.35 1.12
CA MET A 112 -4.55 6.38 -0.12
C MET A 112 -5.91 5.68 0.03
N TYR A 113 -6.10 4.88 1.09
CA TYR A 113 -7.36 4.19 1.37
C TYR A 113 -8.40 5.17 1.94
N PRO A 114 -9.71 4.94 1.70
CA PRO A 114 -10.77 5.73 2.33
C PRO A 114 -10.69 5.75 3.86
N ASN A 115 -10.30 4.63 4.46
CA ASN A 115 -9.94 4.52 5.87
C ASN A 115 -8.54 3.92 5.96
N PRO A 116 -7.50 4.70 6.27
CA PRO A 116 -6.12 4.23 6.39
C PRO A 116 -5.93 3.08 7.38
N TYR A 117 -6.75 3.03 8.41
CA TYR A 117 -6.64 2.05 9.48
C TYR A 117 -7.27 0.69 9.13
N SER A 118 -8.03 0.60 8.04
CA SER A 118 -8.64 -0.67 7.58
C SER A 118 -7.71 -1.53 6.72
N ARG A 119 -6.61 -0.96 6.23
CA ARG A 119 -5.58 -1.72 5.52
C ARG A 119 -4.89 -2.68 6.47
N THR A 120 -4.77 -3.96 6.09
CA THR A 120 -4.01 -4.93 6.90
C THR A 120 -2.53 -4.51 6.97
N PRO A 121 -2.01 -4.24 8.18
CA PRO A 121 -0.62 -3.82 8.38
C PRO A 121 0.36 -4.96 8.09
N GLY A 122 1.62 -4.62 7.92
CA GLY A 122 2.75 -5.54 7.76
C GLY A 122 3.98 -4.99 8.48
N ASP A 123 5.13 -5.15 7.86
CA ASP A 123 6.43 -4.64 8.25
C ASP A 123 6.63 -3.15 7.88
N ILE A 124 7.75 -2.61 8.33
CA ILE A 124 8.22 -1.27 7.93
C ILE A 124 9.37 -1.44 6.96
N ASP A 125 9.14 -1.10 5.70
CA ASP A 125 10.18 -0.95 4.69
C ASP A 125 10.67 0.49 4.69
N ILE A 126 11.85 0.73 5.27
CA ILE A 126 12.42 2.07 5.32
C ILE A 126 13.62 2.19 4.39
N TRP A 127 13.46 3.01 3.34
CA TRP A 127 14.60 3.36 2.48
C TRP A 127 15.47 4.39 3.18
N VAL A 128 16.73 4.03 3.41
CA VAL A 128 17.70 4.86 4.11
C VAL A 128 18.79 5.28 3.13
N GLU A 129 19.11 6.56 3.12
CA GLU A 129 20.18 7.08 2.27
C GLU A 129 21.56 6.65 2.77
N GLY A 130 22.41 6.15 1.87
CA GLY A 130 23.79 5.83 2.24
C GLY A 130 24.46 4.69 1.48
N GLY A 131 23.68 3.95 0.68
CA GLY A 131 24.15 2.80 -0.09
C GLY A 131 24.40 1.55 0.79
N ASP A 132 24.57 0.40 0.13
CA ASP A 132 24.60 -0.92 0.77
C ASP A 132 25.75 -1.07 1.80
N LYS A 133 27.00 -0.81 1.40
CA LYS A 133 28.16 -1.03 2.27
C LYS A 133 28.09 -0.22 3.57
N ARG A 134 27.71 1.07 3.45
CA ARG A 134 27.60 1.97 4.61
C ARG A 134 26.49 1.52 5.55
N LEU A 135 25.31 1.18 5.00
CA LEU A 135 24.15 0.80 5.80
C LEU A 135 24.31 -0.58 6.44
N ILE A 136 24.86 -1.56 5.72
CA ILE A 136 25.17 -2.89 6.28
C ILE A 136 26.17 -2.77 7.43
N PHE A 137 27.24 -1.98 7.25
CA PHE A 137 28.20 -1.74 8.31
C PHE A 137 27.55 -1.06 9.52
N PHE A 138 26.74 -0.02 9.27
CA PHE A 138 26.04 0.73 10.32
C PHE A 138 25.07 -0.17 11.10
N VAL A 139 24.20 -0.92 10.42
CA VAL A 139 23.23 -1.82 11.08
C VAL A 139 23.98 -2.91 11.88
N ARG A 140 25.01 -3.53 11.31
CA ARG A 140 25.79 -4.55 12.00
C ARG A 140 26.62 -4.03 13.17
N SER A 141 26.90 -2.75 13.23
CA SER A 141 27.53 -2.13 14.43
C SER A 141 26.56 -2.07 15.63
N ILE A 142 25.23 -2.19 15.35
CA ILE A 142 24.16 -2.18 16.37
C ILE A 142 23.69 -3.60 16.64
N SER A 143 23.45 -4.36 15.58
CA SER A 143 22.99 -5.75 15.62
C SER A 143 23.84 -6.60 14.65
N PRO A 144 24.89 -7.28 15.15
CA PRO A 144 25.90 -7.95 14.31
C PRO A 144 25.38 -9.11 13.46
N HIS A 145 24.26 -9.71 13.86
CA HIS A 145 23.72 -10.94 13.27
C HIS A 145 22.62 -10.72 12.23
N GLU A 146 22.28 -9.46 11.94
CA GLU A 146 21.23 -9.16 10.99
C GLU A 146 21.57 -9.61 9.57
N LYS A 147 20.59 -10.22 8.93
CA LYS A 147 20.73 -10.77 7.58
C LYS A 147 20.60 -9.65 6.54
N ALA A 148 21.55 -9.61 5.65
CA ALA A 148 21.50 -8.70 4.50
C ALA A 148 21.23 -9.49 3.22
N CYS A 149 20.37 -8.97 2.38
CA CYS A 149 20.11 -9.46 1.03
C CYS A 149 20.48 -8.40 -0.03
N TYR A 150 20.09 -8.56 -1.28
CA TYR A 150 20.49 -7.64 -2.35
C TYR A 150 19.97 -6.21 -2.17
N HIS A 151 18.82 -6.01 -1.54
CA HIS A 151 18.14 -4.70 -1.49
C HIS A 151 17.91 -4.15 -0.09
N HIS A 152 17.90 -5.00 0.96
CA HIS A 152 17.71 -4.58 2.33
C HIS A 152 18.60 -5.37 3.32
N ILE A 153 18.64 -4.91 4.54
CA ILE A 153 19.12 -5.63 5.73
C ILE A 153 18.03 -5.57 6.79
N GLU A 154 17.81 -6.70 7.48
CA GLU A 154 16.93 -6.74 8.66
C GLU A 154 17.42 -5.75 9.72
N PHE A 155 16.51 -5.22 10.51
CA PHE A 155 16.82 -4.28 11.58
C PHE A 155 16.09 -4.71 12.85
N PRO A 156 16.62 -4.44 14.05
CA PRO A 156 15.92 -4.77 15.29
C PRO A 156 14.49 -4.26 15.32
N SER A 157 13.55 -5.13 15.68
CA SER A 157 12.13 -4.78 15.73
C SER A 157 11.86 -3.68 16.77
N TYR A 158 10.93 -2.79 16.44
CA TYR A 158 10.46 -1.76 17.36
C TYR A 158 9.06 -2.10 17.88
N LYS A 159 8.93 -2.35 19.18
CA LYS A 159 7.66 -2.74 19.83
C LYS A 159 6.94 -3.90 19.14
N GLY A 160 7.72 -4.89 18.66
CA GLY A 160 7.19 -6.06 17.95
C GLY A 160 6.82 -5.81 16.48
N VAL A 161 7.20 -4.66 15.91
CA VAL A 161 7.08 -4.36 14.49
C VAL A 161 8.41 -4.66 13.82
N GLU A 162 8.39 -5.49 12.78
CA GLU A 162 9.54 -5.81 11.95
C GLU A 162 9.95 -4.61 11.10
N VAL A 163 11.25 -4.41 10.93
CA VAL A 163 11.81 -3.29 10.18
C VAL A 163 12.86 -3.80 9.20
N GLU A 164 12.70 -3.44 7.93
CA GLU A 164 13.66 -3.72 6.87
C GLU A 164 14.31 -2.41 6.40
N VAL A 165 15.62 -2.31 6.53
CA VAL A 165 16.39 -1.16 6.09
C VAL A 165 16.81 -1.35 4.65
N HIS A 166 16.12 -0.69 3.74
CA HIS A 166 16.37 -0.74 2.32
C HIS A 166 17.48 0.25 1.92
N TYR A 167 18.50 -0.24 1.24
CA TYR A 167 19.49 0.58 0.52
C TYR A 167 19.21 0.64 -0.98
N ARG A 168 18.32 -0.22 -1.48
CA ARG A 168 17.67 -0.16 -2.79
C ARG A 168 16.17 -0.35 -2.61
N PRO A 169 15.32 0.51 -3.17
CA PRO A 169 13.86 0.37 -2.99
C PRO A 169 13.33 -1.00 -3.45
N SER A 170 13.70 -1.42 -4.66
CA SER A 170 13.40 -2.74 -5.21
C SER A 170 14.46 -3.14 -6.24
N PHE A 171 14.29 -4.32 -6.86
CA PHE A 171 15.18 -4.79 -7.92
C PHE A 171 14.45 -5.64 -8.96
N LEU A 172 15.12 -5.87 -10.09
CA LEU A 172 14.69 -6.77 -11.15
C LEU A 172 15.75 -7.84 -11.39
N LEU A 173 15.33 -9.06 -11.73
CA LEU A 173 16.25 -10.19 -11.98
C LEU A 173 17.11 -9.99 -13.22
N CYS A 174 16.57 -9.33 -14.26
CA CYS A 174 17.35 -9.03 -15.45
C CYS A 174 18.37 -7.91 -15.17
N PHE A 175 19.65 -8.21 -15.32
CA PHE A 175 20.76 -7.29 -15.02
C PHE A 175 20.62 -5.92 -15.70
N TRP A 176 20.29 -5.89 -17.00
CA TRP A 176 20.17 -4.64 -17.75
C TRP A 176 18.99 -3.79 -17.33
N HIS A 177 17.85 -4.43 -17.05
CA HIS A 177 16.67 -3.73 -16.57
C HIS A 177 16.88 -3.24 -15.14
N ASN A 178 17.51 -4.06 -14.29
CA ASN A 178 17.83 -3.66 -12.94
C ASN A 178 18.78 -2.47 -12.89
N ARG A 179 19.82 -2.45 -13.74
CA ARG A 179 20.73 -1.30 -13.83
C ARG A 179 20.02 -0.01 -14.23
N LYS A 180 19.05 -0.08 -15.16
CA LYS A 180 18.21 1.08 -15.52
C LYS A 180 17.32 1.52 -14.35
N LEU A 181 16.72 0.57 -13.64
CA LEU A 181 15.89 0.82 -12.48
C LEU A 181 16.68 1.49 -11.33
N GLN A 182 17.86 0.98 -11.00
CA GLN A 182 18.70 1.59 -9.95
C GLN A 182 19.15 3.01 -10.34
N LYS A 183 19.49 3.26 -11.60
CA LYS A 183 19.79 4.62 -12.11
C LYS A 183 18.58 5.55 -12.01
N TYR A 184 17.38 5.05 -12.25
CA TYR A 184 16.16 5.81 -12.07
C TYR A 184 15.97 6.18 -10.60
N TYR A 185 16.07 5.23 -9.67
CA TYR A 185 15.95 5.48 -8.22
C TYR A 185 16.95 6.53 -7.75
N GLU A 186 18.20 6.40 -8.14
CA GLU A 186 19.25 7.34 -7.77
C GLU A 186 18.95 8.77 -8.26
N ARG A 187 18.46 8.91 -9.49
CA ARG A 187 18.11 10.22 -10.09
C ARG A 187 16.96 10.92 -9.36
N VAL A 188 15.99 10.16 -8.83
CA VAL A 188 14.76 10.74 -8.26
C VAL A 188 14.72 10.71 -6.73
N LYS A 189 15.74 10.18 -6.06
CA LYS A 189 15.78 9.94 -4.61
C LYS A 189 15.53 11.20 -3.78
N GLU A 190 16.06 12.35 -4.20
CA GLU A 190 15.93 13.61 -3.46
C GLU A 190 14.47 13.99 -3.22
N LYS A 191 13.63 13.83 -4.24
CA LYS A 191 12.20 14.10 -4.13
C LYS A 191 11.53 13.17 -3.12
N GLN A 192 11.97 11.89 -3.03
CA GLN A 192 11.37 10.91 -2.14
C GLN A 192 11.71 11.22 -0.67
N PHE A 193 12.96 11.54 -0.37
CA PHE A 193 13.38 11.90 0.98
C PHE A 193 12.83 13.23 1.47
N SER A 194 12.39 14.12 0.58
CA SER A 194 11.79 15.41 0.90
C SER A 194 10.26 15.44 0.84
N HIS A 195 9.61 14.39 0.28
CA HIS A 195 8.15 14.31 0.20
C HIS A 195 7.55 13.82 1.51
N ARG A 196 7.22 14.76 2.40
CA ARG A 196 6.76 14.49 3.76
C ARG A 196 5.24 14.57 3.87
N VAL A 197 4.68 13.70 4.71
CA VAL A 197 3.24 13.64 5.01
C VAL A 197 3.01 13.38 6.49
N MET A 198 1.87 13.85 7.00
CA MET A 198 1.43 13.56 8.36
C MET A 198 0.82 12.16 8.44
N LEU A 199 1.18 11.39 9.46
CA LEU A 199 0.49 10.17 9.86
C LEU A 199 -0.49 10.48 11.00
N GLY A 200 -1.70 10.89 10.63
CA GLY A 200 -2.68 11.36 11.59
C GLY A 200 -2.13 12.53 12.42
N GLU A 201 -2.34 12.50 13.73
CA GLU A 201 -1.80 13.47 14.70
C GLU A 201 -0.45 13.04 15.29
N GLN A 202 0.06 11.88 14.93
CA GLN A 202 1.22 11.26 15.59
C GLN A 202 2.55 11.86 15.16
N GLY A 203 2.68 12.28 13.89
CA GLY A 203 3.91 12.86 13.38
C GLY A 203 4.05 12.77 11.87
N GLU A 204 5.22 13.11 11.38
CA GLU A 204 5.50 13.26 9.96
C GLU A 204 6.58 12.27 9.50
N ILE A 205 6.35 11.65 8.34
CA ILE A 205 7.32 10.78 7.66
C ILE A 205 7.51 11.21 6.22
N ALA A 206 8.63 10.82 5.59
CA ALA A 206 8.77 10.90 4.14
C ALA A 206 8.22 9.62 3.50
N ILE A 207 7.50 9.77 2.39
CA ILE A 207 6.95 8.68 1.58
C ILE A 207 7.26 8.91 0.09
N PRO A 208 7.16 7.89 -0.76
CA PRO A 208 7.30 8.03 -2.20
C PRO A 208 6.30 9.02 -2.80
N THR A 209 6.74 9.80 -3.80
CA THR A 209 5.82 10.55 -4.67
C THR A 209 4.97 9.58 -5.51
N ALA A 210 3.83 10.05 -6.01
CA ALA A 210 2.92 9.23 -6.82
C ALA A 210 3.62 8.60 -8.04
N GLU A 211 4.48 9.36 -8.75
CA GLU A 211 5.21 8.86 -9.93
C GLU A 211 6.23 7.77 -9.56
N PHE A 212 6.92 7.96 -8.44
CA PHE A 212 7.88 6.96 -7.96
C PHE A 212 7.14 5.70 -7.52
N ASN A 213 6.06 5.87 -6.74
CA ASN A 213 5.31 4.77 -6.16
C ASN A 213 4.67 3.89 -7.24
N LEU A 214 4.23 4.48 -8.37
CA LEU A 214 3.74 3.74 -9.53
C LEU A 214 4.75 2.71 -10.04
N ILE A 215 6.01 3.11 -10.22
CA ILE A 215 7.09 2.23 -10.72
C ILE A 215 7.55 1.27 -9.62
N PHE A 216 7.72 1.78 -8.42
CA PHE A 216 8.20 0.99 -7.29
C PHE A 216 7.24 -0.15 -6.93
N GLN A 217 5.95 0.13 -6.77
CA GLN A 217 4.95 -0.89 -6.43
C GLN A 217 4.81 -1.94 -7.52
N LEU A 218 4.86 -1.54 -8.80
CA LEU A 218 4.80 -2.48 -9.91
C LEU A 218 5.99 -3.46 -9.89
N THR A 219 7.21 -2.93 -9.71
CA THR A 219 8.42 -3.77 -9.66
C THR A 219 8.43 -4.67 -8.42
N HIS A 220 7.91 -4.20 -7.30
CA HIS A 220 7.78 -4.96 -6.07
C HIS A 220 6.75 -6.10 -6.22
N ILE A 221 5.54 -5.81 -6.73
CA ILE A 221 4.50 -6.81 -6.98
C ILE A 221 5.01 -7.86 -7.98
N PHE A 222 5.70 -7.44 -9.04
CA PHE A 222 6.27 -8.37 -10.02
C PHE A 222 7.28 -9.32 -9.38
N SER A 223 8.14 -8.83 -8.50
CA SER A 223 9.10 -9.67 -7.78
C SER A 223 8.39 -10.72 -6.89
N HIS A 224 7.38 -10.32 -6.13
CA HIS A 224 6.60 -11.26 -5.32
C HIS A 224 5.82 -12.27 -6.16
N LEU A 225 5.19 -11.83 -7.25
CA LEU A 225 4.43 -12.72 -8.13
C LEU A 225 5.30 -13.85 -8.67
N MET A 226 6.57 -13.55 -9.00
CA MET A 226 7.51 -14.52 -9.55
C MET A 226 8.12 -15.47 -8.52
N ASN A 227 8.19 -15.07 -7.24
CA ASN A 227 8.89 -15.83 -6.21
C ASN A 227 7.94 -16.52 -5.19
N GLU A 228 6.85 -15.85 -4.78
CA GLU A 228 6.05 -16.23 -3.62
C GLU A 228 4.54 -16.26 -3.91
N GLY A 229 4.11 -15.59 -4.98
CA GLY A 229 2.72 -15.26 -5.25
C GLY A 229 2.30 -13.95 -4.58
N ILE A 230 1.11 -13.46 -4.96
CA ILE A 230 0.55 -12.21 -4.42
C ILE A 230 -0.88 -12.42 -3.93
N GLY A 231 -1.26 -11.66 -2.89
CA GLY A 231 -2.65 -11.56 -2.42
C GLY A 231 -3.35 -10.33 -2.99
N LEU A 232 -4.68 -10.31 -2.87
CA LEU A 232 -5.50 -9.18 -3.34
C LEU A 232 -5.17 -7.87 -2.62
N ARG A 233 -4.65 -7.90 -1.39
CA ARG A 233 -4.19 -6.69 -0.70
C ARG A 233 -3.12 -5.95 -1.51
N GLN A 234 -2.14 -6.65 -2.07
CA GLN A 234 -1.09 -6.02 -2.86
C GLN A 234 -1.63 -5.43 -4.16
N LEU A 235 -2.60 -6.11 -4.80
CA LEU A 235 -3.29 -5.56 -5.97
C LEU A 235 -4.14 -4.35 -5.62
N LEU A 236 -4.78 -4.34 -4.45
CA LEU A 236 -5.57 -3.21 -3.96
C LEU A 236 -4.66 -2.02 -3.60
N ASP A 237 -3.51 -2.25 -2.98
CA ASP A 237 -2.50 -1.21 -2.79
C ASP A 237 -2.14 -0.55 -4.13
N TYR A 238 -1.89 -1.36 -5.17
CA TYR A 238 -1.53 -0.83 -6.49
C TYR A 238 -2.70 -0.12 -7.19
N TYR A 239 -3.94 -0.59 -6.99
CA TYR A 239 -5.14 0.12 -7.45
C TYR A 239 -5.20 1.55 -6.88
N TYR A 240 -4.96 1.71 -5.58
CA TYR A 240 -4.95 3.04 -4.97
C TYR A 240 -3.76 3.90 -5.42
N VAL A 241 -2.60 3.31 -5.65
CA VAL A 241 -1.46 4.01 -6.26
C VAL A 241 -1.80 4.53 -7.66
N LEU A 242 -2.48 3.74 -8.49
CA LEU A 242 -2.95 4.17 -9.80
C LEU A 242 -3.96 5.32 -9.70
N CYS A 243 -4.90 5.25 -8.75
CA CYS A 243 -5.87 6.31 -8.50
C CYS A 243 -5.19 7.62 -8.06
N ASP A 244 -4.21 7.54 -7.18
CA ASP A 244 -3.45 8.70 -6.69
C ASP A 244 -2.64 9.33 -7.81
N PHE A 245 -1.89 8.53 -8.55
CA PHE A 245 -1.15 9.00 -9.74
C PHE A 245 -2.06 9.68 -10.76
N TYR A 246 -3.24 9.11 -11.03
CA TYR A 246 -4.19 9.69 -11.96
C TYR A 246 -4.71 11.06 -11.49
N LYS A 247 -4.99 11.24 -10.20
CA LYS A 247 -5.38 12.54 -9.62
C LYS A 247 -4.28 13.58 -9.79
N VAL A 248 -3.03 13.21 -9.48
CA VAL A 248 -1.86 14.09 -9.64
C VAL A 248 -1.71 14.50 -11.12
N TYR A 249 -1.80 13.53 -12.03
CA TYR A 249 -1.70 13.76 -13.47
C TYR A 249 -2.80 14.68 -14.00
N GLN A 250 -4.06 14.49 -13.58
CA GLN A 250 -5.18 15.36 -13.98
C GLN A 250 -4.98 16.80 -13.48
N ASN A 251 -4.51 16.99 -12.26
CA ASN A 251 -4.25 18.31 -11.72
C ASN A 251 -3.12 19.00 -12.48
N PHE A 252 -2.05 18.28 -12.79
CA PHE A 252 -0.96 18.79 -13.62
C PHE A 252 -1.43 19.20 -15.01
N SER A 253 -2.25 18.39 -15.67
CA SER A 253 -2.80 18.67 -17.00
C SER A 253 -3.69 19.92 -17.04
N LYS A 254 -4.43 20.18 -15.98
CA LYS A 254 -5.27 21.39 -15.86
C LYS A 254 -4.45 22.65 -15.68
N THR A 255 -3.33 22.55 -14.94
CA THR A 255 -2.45 23.71 -14.65
C THR A 255 -1.44 23.99 -15.77
N HIS A 256 -1.13 22.99 -16.63
CA HIS A 256 -0.14 23.07 -17.72
C HIS A 256 -0.70 22.52 -19.04
N PRO A 257 -1.75 23.12 -19.62
CA PRO A 257 -2.42 22.58 -20.81
C PRO A 257 -1.52 22.48 -22.05
N SER A 258 -0.49 23.32 -22.16
CA SER A 258 0.42 23.35 -23.30
C SER A 258 1.58 22.32 -23.25
N SER A 259 1.81 21.65 -22.15
CA SER A 259 2.93 20.71 -21.99
C SER A 259 2.59 19.26 -22.41
N LEU A 260 1.35 18.99 -22.81
CA LEU A 260 0.81 17.64 -23.09
C LEU A 260 0.59 17.34 -24.57
N THR A 261 1.02 18.19 -25.49
CA THR A 261 1.07 17.83 -26.91
C THR A 261 2.21 16.83 -27.16
N LEU A 262 1.95 15.57 -26.82
CA LEU A 262 2.71 14.46 -27.39
C LEU A 262 2.48 14.46 -28.91
N LYS A 263 3.50 14.77 -29.67
CA LYS A 263 3.50 14.59 -31.13
C LYS A 263 3.20 13.11 -31.42
N GLY A 264 2.03 12.84 -31.96
CA GLY A 264 1.68 11.58 -32.61
C GLY A 264 1.11 10.50 -31.68
N GLY A 265 -0.20 10.30 -31.73
CA GLY A 265 -0.90 9.12 -31.22
C GLY A 265 -1.97 9.44 -30.19
N SER A 266 -3.22 9.32 -30.61
CA SER A 266 -4.40 9.30 -29.72
C SER A 266 -4.30 8.08 -28.80
N THR A 267 -3.75 8.26 -27.60
CA THR A 267 -3.91 7.30 -26.51
C THR A 267 -4.84 7.91 -25.49
N ALA A 268 -6.14 7.73 -25.72
CA ALA A 268 -7.12 7.90 -24.66
C ALA A 268 -6.85 6.83 -23.62
N PHE A 269 -6.30 7.23 -22.46
CA PHE A 269 -6.35 6.37 -21.26
C PHE A 269 -7.82 6.08 -20.95
N PRO A 270 -8.18 4.82 -20.65
CA PRO A 270 -9.55 4.53 -20.25
C PRO A 270 -9.88 5.40 -19.03
N LYS A 271 -10.94 6.18 -19.14
CA LYS A 271 -11.50 6.89 -17.98
C LYS A 271 -11.77 5.83 -16.91
N PRO A 272 -11.43 6.09 -15.63
CA PRO A 272 -11.97 5.27 -14.56
C PRO A 272 -13.48 5.28 -14.72
N LEU A 273 -14.11 4.11 -14.60
CA LEU A 273 -15.53 3.91 -14.72
C LEU A 273 -16.25 4.95 -13.85
N SER A 274 -16.67 6.05 -14.45
CA SER A 274 -17.67 6.92 -13.84
C SER A 274 -18.96 6.12 -13.84
N PRO A 275 -19.75 6.08 -12.76
CA PRO A 275 -21.08 5.54 -12.82
C PRO A 275 -21.89 6.44 -13.77
N GLN A 276 -22.08 5.99 -15.02
CA GLN A 276 -23.11 6.56 -15.86
C GLN A 276 -24.44 6.04 -15.33
N GLY A 277 -25.31 7.00 -14.93
CA GLY A 277 -26.70 6.75 -14.71
C GLY A 277 -27.36 6.26 -15.99
N THR A 278 -28.12 5.26 -15.90
CA THR A 278 -29.49 5.03 -16.36
C THR A 278 -30.08 3.91 -15.53
#